data_b75fd5abe58183d19d90051abb537070
#
_entry.id   b75fd5abe58183d19d90051abb537070
#
_cell.length_a   1.000
_cell.length_b   1.000
_cell.length_c   1.000
_cell.angle_alpha   90.00
_cell.angle_beta   90.00
_cell.angle_gamma   90.00
#
_symmetry.space_group_name_H-M   'P 1'
#
loop_
_entity.id
_entity.type
_entity.pdbx_description
1 polymer ?
#
loop_
_entity_poly.entity_id
_entity_poly.type
_entity_poly.pdbx_seq_one_letter_code
_entity_poly.pdbx_strand_id
1 'polypeptide(L)'
;MTAGTPGKIIFNFTMPIFIGNVFQQFYNMADTVIVGKFVGNAALAAVGACGTLVFLIIGFLQGVTAGFTVVTAQHFGAGNMKAMKKSVASGAVLTGIVTVILTLLSMISMAKVLHLMNTPSDMYGEAYGYIMVICGGIVAQALYNYLASVLRALGDSKRPLYFLVIAALLNIVLDLVFIIVFRMGAAGAAYATVIAQGISGILCLLYIAKKVPALYLHREDWEIDKNLAGWQLKIGLPMAFQYSITAIGTIVVQSCLNILGSTAAAGFAAASKIEQVFTQAYVALGTTMATYCAQNMGAGKYTRIRKGFKSATLIGFIYAVVTGVIIFFVGKYMTIFFVSENVNQIMEYVDIYLRCVSVSFLPLVIVNLYRNGIQGMGYGLLPMTAGIAELVGRSGASLIASHFGSYMGICLASPAAWVLAGTLLLIMYFEIMKGKKDRNLKNR
;
A
#
# COMPACT_ATOMS: atom_id res chain seq x y z
N MET A 1 -21.49 0.74 -6.10
CA MET A 1 -20.84 1.68 -7.04
C MET A 1 -21.39 1.61 -8.47
N THR A 2 -22.35 0.76 -8.75
CA THR A 2 -22.91 0.53 -10.09
C THR A 2 -24.03 1.49 -10.50
N ALA A 3 -24.43 2.44 -9.64
CA ALA A 3 -25.44 3.47 -9.90
C ALA A 3 -24.95 4.84 -9.42
N GLY A 4 -25.59 5.93 -9.85
CA GLY A 4 -25.23 7.32 -9.51
C GLY A 4 -24.09 7.91 -10.34
N THR A 5 -23.67 9.15 -10.03
CA THR A 5 -22.61 9.88 -10.75
C THR A 5 -21.21 9.32 -10.40
N PRO A 6 -20.43 8.83 -11.37
CA PRO A 6 -19.12 8.20 -11.11
C PRO A 6 -18.16 9.06 -10.28
N GLY A 7 -17.96 10.33 -10.65
CA GLY A 7 -17.03 11.21 -9.93
C GLY A 7 -17.38 11.41 -8.47
N LYS A 8 -18.68 11.63 -8.14
CA LYS A 8 -19.15 11.78 -6.76
C LYS A 8 -18.94 10.50 -5.93
N ILE A 9 -19.22 9.34 -6.55
CA ILE A 9 -19.05 8.04 -5.88
C ILE A 9 -17.55 7.78 -5.60
N ILE A 10 -16.70 8.00 -6.60
CA ILE A 10 -15.25 7.83 -6.48
C ILE A 10 -14.70 8.75 -5.40
N PHE A 11 -15.04 10.04 -5.44
CA PHE A 11 -14.58 11.01 -4.44
C PHE A 11 -15.01 10.62 -3.02
N ASN A 12 -16.30 10.35 -2.82
CA ASN A 12 -16.84 10.01 -1.49
C ASN A 12 -16.27 8.70 -0.93
N PHE A 13 -15.89 7.77 -1.80
CA PHE A 13 -15.28 6.50 -1.39
C PHE A 13 -13.78 6.64 -1.13
N THR A 14 -13.09 7.51 -1.89
CA THR A 14 -11.66 7.78 -1.73
C THR A 14 -11.36 8.51 -0.43
N MET A 15 -12.18 9.48 -0.03
CA MET A 15 -11.89 10.33 1.13
C MET A 15 -11.69 9.55 2.43
N PRO A 16 -12.54 8.57 2.81
CA PRO A 16 -12.28 7.76 4.00
C PRO A 16 -10.98 6.95 3.90
N ILE A 17 -10.65 6.40 2.74
CA ILE A 17 -9.41 5.64 2.54
C ILE A 17 -8.19 6.56 2.67
N PHE A 18 -8.25 7.74 2.05
CA PHE A 18 -7.18 8.75 2.15
C PHE A 18 -6.94 9.18 3.60
N ILE A 19 -8.01 9.52 4.32
CA ILE A 19 -7.90 9.90 5.73
C ILE A 19 -7.30 8.75 6.54
N GLY A 20 -7.74 7.50 6.33
CA GLY A 20 -7.18 6.32 6.99
C GLY A 20 -5.68 6.13 6.71
N ASN A 21 -5.27 6.26 5.46
CA ASN A 21 -3.86 6.16 5.08
C ASN A 21 -3.01 7.27 5.73
N VAL A 22 -3.51 8.51 5.80
CA VAL A 22 -2.83 9.62 6.46
C VAL A 22 -2.70 9.36 7.97
N PHE A 23 -3.76 8.90 8.64
CA PHE A 23 -3.69 8.50 10.04
C PHE A 23 -2.66 7.38 10.26
N GLN A 24 -2.60 6.42 9.34
CA GLN A 24 -1.60 5.34 9.40
C GLN A 24 -0.17 5.88 9.30
N GLN A 25 0.08 6.86 8.45
CA GLN A 25 1.40 7.51 8.38
C GLN A 25 1.74 8.24 9.68
N PHE A 26 0.78 8.95 10.26
CA PHE A 26 1.03 9.68 11.51
C PHE A 26 1.34 8.74 12.68
N TYR A 27 0.63 7.62 12.84
CA TYR A 27 0.98 6.72 13.93
C TYR A 27 2.34 6.03 13.69
N ASN A 28 2.69 5.64 12.46
CA ASN A 28 4.02 5.12 12.15
C ASN A 28 5.14 6.12 12.49
N MET A 29 4.88 7.42 12.26
CA MET A 29 5.80 8.49 12.67
C MET A 29 5.86 8.61 14.21
N ALA A 30 4.72 8.52 14.89
CA ALA A 30 4.64 8.55 16.36
C ALA A 30 5.44 7.38 16.98
N ASP A 31 5.27 6.16 16.48
CA ASP A 31 6.05 4.98 16.90
C ASP A 31 7.55 5.26 16.80
N THR A 32 7.99 5.79 15.64
CA THR A 32 9.40 6.13 15.39
C THR A 32 9.92 7.16 16.40
N VAL A 33 9.14 8.22 16.67
CA VAL A 33 9.50 9.27 17.63
C VAL A 33 9.55 8.72 19.06
N ILE A 34 8.57 7.91 19.45
CA ILE A 34 8.51 7.30 20.81
C ILE A 34 9.70 6.38 21.01
N VAL A 35 9.99 5.48 20.07
CA VAL A 35 11.16 4.60 20.13
C VAL A 35 12.45 5.40 20.22
N GLY A 36 12.65 6.38 19.35
CA GLY A 36 13.86 7.21 19.34
C GLY A 36 14.08 7.98 20.63
N LYS A 37 13.00 8.54 21.21
CA LYS A 37 13.09 9.38 22.41
C LYS A 37 13.25 8.59 23.71
N PHE A 38 12.59 7.43 23.82
CA PHE A 38 12.50 6.70 25.09
C PHE A 38 13.34 5.43 25.13
N VAL A 39 13.70 4.83 23.99
CA VAL A 39 14.57 3.64 23.94
C VAL A 39 15.99 4.03 23.54
N GLY A 40 16.14 4.90 22.55
CA GLY A 40 17.44 5.43 22.12
C GLY A 40 17.75 5.19 20.65
N ASN A 41 18.92 5.68 20.22
CA ASN A 41 19.32 5.72 18.82
C ASN A 41 19.53 4.32 18.19
N ALA A 42 20.03 3.35 18.97
CA ALA A 42 20.21 1.98 18.48
C ALA A 42 18.88 1.31 18.14
N ALA A 43 17.86 1.48 19.00
CA ALA A 43 16.52 0.96 18.75
C ALA A 43 15.84 1.67 17.58
N LEU A 44 16.01 3.00 17.45
CA LEU A 44 15.52 3.76 16.31
C LEU A 44 16.12 3.27 14.99
N ALA A 45 17.44 3.06 14.97
CA ALA A 45 18.14 2.51 13.81
C ALA A 45 17.67 1.09 13.49
N ALA A 46 17.43 0.26 14.51
CA ALA A 46 16.92 -1.10 14.38
C ALA A 46 15.52 -1.13 13.71
N VAL A 47 14.59 -0.32 14.20
CA VAL A 47 13.24 -0.19 13.63
C VAL A 47 13.31 0.32 12.19
N GLY A 48 14.17 1.31 11.93
CA GLY A 48 14.40 1.85 10.59
C GLY A 48 14.93 0.78 9.61
N ALA A 49 15.93 0.00 10.01
CA ALA A 49 16.50 -1.09 9.22
C ALA A 49 15.47 -2.19 8.91
N CYS A 50 14.59 -2.50 9.88
CA CYS A 50 13.50 -3.46 9.68
C CYS A 50 12.38 -2.94 8.78
N GLY A 51 12.27 -1.63 8.55
CA GLY A 51 11.17 -1.01 7.81
C GLY A 51 10.96 -1.59 6.41
N THR A 52 12.03 -1.86 5.67
CA THR A 52 11.95 -2.48 4.34
C THR A 52 11.46 -3.92 4.40
N LEU A 53 11.85 -4.68 5.42
CA LEU A 53 11.39 -6.06 5.63
C LEU A 53 9.91 -6.09 6.00
N VAL A 54 9.48 -5.19 6.88
CA VAL A 54 8.06 -5.02 7.25
C VAL A 54 7.25 -4.64 6.02
N PHE A 55 7.72 -3.68 5.21
CA PHE A 55 7.05 -3.30 3.96
C PHE A 55 6.92 -4.47 2.98
N LEU A 56 7.95 -5.29 2.84
CA LEU A 56 7.92 -6.48 1.99
C LEU A 56 6.84 -7.46 2.44
N ILE A 57 6.82 -7.82 3.73
CA ILE A 57 5.91 -8.83 4.29
C ILE A 57 4.47 -8.31 4.29
N ILE A 58 4.25 -7.13 4.88
CA ILE A 58 2.90 -6.56 5.02
C ILE A 58 2.35 -6.11 3.66
N GLY A 59 3.19 -5.55 2.79
CA GLY A 59 2.80 -5.20 1.43
C GLY A 59 2.38 -6.41 0.60
N PHE A 60 3.12 -7.53 0.70
CA PHE A 60 2.72 -8.80 0.07
C PHE A 60 1.33 -9.23 0.54
N LEU A 61 1.10 -9.22 1.85
CA LEU A 61 -0.19 -9.56 2.45
C LEU A 61 -1.32 -8.63 1.99
N GLN A 62 -1.07 -7.33 1.92
CA GLN A 62 -2.03 -6.35 1.39
C GLN A 62 -2.39 -6.63 -0.07
N GLY A 63 -1.40 -6.95 -0.89
CA GLY A 63 -1.62 -7.31 -2.29
C GLY A 63 -2.48 -8.55 -2.47
N VAL A 64 -2.18 -9.61 -1.70
CA VAL A 64 -2.97 -10.87 -1.69
C VAL A 64 -4.42 -10.59 -1.29
N THR A 65 -4.63 -9.94 -0.14
CA THR A 65 -5.99 -9.71 0.39
C THR A 65 -6.82 -8.79 -0.50
N ALA A 66 -6.20 -7.73 -1.05
CA ALA A 66 -6.86 -6.86 -2.01
C ALA A 66 -7.23 -7.61 -3.30
N GLY A 67 -6.33 -8.44 -3.82
CA GLY A 67 -6.57 -9.21 -5.04
C GLY A 67 -7.67 -10.26 -4.90
N PHE A 68 -7.73 -10.97 -3.77
CA PHE A 68 -8.79 -11.94 -3.52
C PHE A 68 -10.17 -11.27 -3.47
N THR A 69 -10.25 -10.07 -2.90
CA THR A 69 -11.51 -9.33 -2.80
C THR A 69 -11.96 -8.64 -4.10
N VAL A 70 -11.10 -8.56 -5.12
CA VAL A 70 -11.53 -8.16 -6.48
C VAL A 70 -12.62 -9.09 -6.99
N VAL A 71 -12.45 -10.41 -6.84
CA VAL A 71 -13.44 -11.40 -7.27
C VAL A 71 -14.74 -11.24 -6.49
N THR A 72 -14.65 -11.01 -5.18
CA THR A 72 -15.80 -10.69 -4.32
C THR A 72 -16.55 -9.45 -4.82
N ALA A 73 -15.84 -8.36 -5.14
CA ALA A 73 -16.42 -7.13 -5.64
C ALA A 73 -17.10 -7.33 -7.01
N GLN A 74 -16.55 -8.18 -7.88
CA GLN A 74 -17.14 -8.49 -9.17
C GLN A 74 -18.46 -9.27 -9.00
N HIS A 75 -18.51 -10.30 -8.14
CA HIS A 75 -19.73 -11.03 -7.85
C HIS A 75 -20.78 -10.16 -7.18
N PHE A 76 -20.38 -9.28 -6.27
CA PHE A 76 -21.27 -8.29 -5.66
C PHE A 76 -21.84 -7.33 -6.70
N GLY A 77 -21.01 -6.81 -7.60
CA GLY A 77 -21.42 -5.94 -8.70
C GLY A 77 -22.36 -6.63 -9.68
N ALA A 78 -22.20 -7.94 -9.91
CA ALA A 78 -23.09 -8.75 -10.73
C ALA A 78 -24.43 -9.09 -10.05
N GLY A 79 -24.61 -8.77 -8.76
CA GLY A 79 -25.80 -9.13 -7.97
C GLY A 79 -25.85 -10.61 -7.58
N ASN A 80 -24.77 -11.37 -7.80
CA ASN A 80 -24.70 -12.79 -7.47
C ASN A 80 -24.21 -12.98 -6.02
N MET A 81 -25.15 -12.89 -5.07
CA MET A 81 -24.86 -12.95 -3.64
C MET A 81 -24.31 -14.32 -3.21
N LYS A 82 -24.78 -15.43 -3.84
CA LYS A 82 -24.28 -16.78 -3.54
C LYS A 82 -22.81 -16.92 -3.90
N ALA A 83 -22.42 -16.53 -5.12
CA ALA A 83 -21.02 -16.57 -5.55
C ALA A 83 -20.15 -15.57 -4.77
N MET A 84 -20.70 -14.42 -4.38
CA MET A 84 -20.02 -13.43 -3.54
C MET A 84 -19.67 -14.03 -2.16
N LYS A 85 -20.62 -14.70 -1.47
CA LYS A 85 -20.39 -15.37 -0.19
C LYS A 85 -19.34 -16.46 -0.30
N LYS A 86 -19.44 -17.35 -1.32
CA LYS A 86 -18.41 -18.36 -1.59
C LYS A 86 -17.03 -17.74 -1.83
N SER A 87 -16.97 -16.62 -2.54
CA SER A 87 -15.72 -15.87 -2.77
C SER A 87 -15.14 -15.30 -1.49
N VAL A 88 -15.96 -14.82 -0.55
CA VAL A 88 -15.50 -14.35 0.77
C VAL A 88 -14.95 -15.53 1.59
N ALA A 89 -15.66 -16.64 1.66
CA ALA A 89 -15.18 -17.82 2.40
C ALA A 89 -13.87 -18.37 1.81
N SER A 90 -13.81 -18.54 0.49
CA SER A 90 -12.59 -18.98 -0.22
C SER A 90 -11.42 -18.04 0.02
N GLY A 91 -11.64 -16.72 -0.10
CA GLY A 91 -10.61 -15.72 0.15
C GLY A 91 -10.12 -15.70 1.61
N ALA A 92 -11.00 -15.97 2.59
CA ALA A 92 -10.63 -16.11 3.99
C ALA A 92 -9.68 -17.32 4.18
N VAL A 93 -10.02 -18.49 3.62
CA VAL A 93 -9.17 -19.68 3.68
C VAL A 93 -7.83 -19.46 3.00
N LEU A 94 -7.83 -18.89 1.78
CA LEU A 94 -6.59 -18.59 1.06
C LEU A 94 -5.72 -17.57 1.83
N THR A 95 -6.33 -16.54 2.41
CA THR A 95 -5.61 -15.58 3.26
C THR A 95 -5.01 -16.27 4.48
N GLY A 96 -5.75 -17.18 5.13
CA GLY A 96 -5.23 -17.98 6.24
C GLY A 96 -4.02 -18.83 5.84
N ILE A 97 -4.09 -19.53 4.71
CA ILE A 97 -2.97 -20.34 4.20
C ILE A 97 -1.74 -19.47 3.91
N VAL A 98 -1.93 -18.36 3.21
CA VAL A 98 -0.83 -17.42 2.91
C VAL A 98 -0.25 -16.83 4.20
N THR A 99 -1.08 -16.50 5.17
CA THR A 99 -0.64 -15.99 6.48
C THR A 99 0.24 -16.99 7.20
N VAL A 100 -0.17 -18.26 7.28
CA VAL A 100 0.63 -19.32 7.91
C VAL A 100 1.97 -19.49 7.20
N ILE A 101 1.96 -19.55 5.87
CA ILE A 101 3.19 -19.70 5.06
C ILE A 101 4.13 -18.50 5.30
N LEU A 102 3.62 -17.26 5.22
CA LEU A 102 4.43 -16.06 5.46
C LEU A 102 4.98 -16.00 6.89
N THR A 103 4.17 -16.34 7.89
CA THR A 103 4.61 -16.37 9.28
C THR A 103 5.77 -17.36 9.46
N LEU A 104 5.59 -18.60 9.01
CA LEU A 104 6.62 -19.63 9.14
C LEU A 104 7.90 -19.27 8.37
N LEU A 105 7.77 -18.85 7.11
CA LEU A 105 8.92 -18.46 6.29
C LEU A 105 9.67 -17.27 6.91
N SER A 106 8.96 -16.24 7.35
CA SER A 106 9.59 -15.07 7.94
C SER A 106 10.25 -15.40 9.28
N MET A 107 9.59 -16.12 10.17
CA MET A 107 10.18 -16.49 11.46
C MET A 107 11.44 -17.35 11.31
N ILE A 108 11.47 -18.29 10.36
CA ILE A 108 12.63 -19.16 10.12
C ILE A 108 13.78 -18.40 9.46
N SER A 109 13.46 -17.46 8.55
CA SER A 109 14.48 -16.79 7.72
C SER A 109 15.05 -15.51 8.35
N MET A 110 14.36 -14.87 9.29
CA MET A 110 14.65 -13.49 9.72
C MET A 110 16.04 -13.34 10.34
N ALA A 111 16.48 -14.31 11.16
CA ALA A 111 17.85 -14.29 11.71
C ALA A 111 18.91 -14.24 10.58
N LYS A 112 18.77 -15.10 9.55
CA LYS A 112 19.67 -15.13 8.41
C LYS A 112 19.59 -13.84 7.58
N VAL A 113 18.39 -13.29 7.41
CA VAL A 113 18.19 -12.04 6.65
C VAL A 113 18.86 -10.87 7.36
N LEU A 114 18.74 -10.73 8.67
CA LEU A 114 19.40 -9.67 9.44
C LEU A 114 20.95 -9.80 9.37
N HIS A 115 21.47 -11.02 9.39
CA HIS A 115 22.91 -11.25 9.18
C HIS A 115 23.36 -10.88 7.77
N LEU A 116 22.57 -11.24 6.73
CA LEU A 116 22.86 -10.86 5.34
C LEU A 116 22.80 -9.35 5.12
N MET A 117 21.99 -8.64 5.89
CA MET A 117 21.93 -7.19 5.88
C MET A 117 23.09 -6.52 6.62
N ASN A 118 24.03 -7.31 7.17
CA ASN A 118 25.14 -6.83 7.99
C ASN A 118 24.66 -5.93 9.14
N THR A 119 23.57 -6.33 9.81
CA THR A 119 23.03 -5.57 10.94
C THR A 119 24.09 -5.47 12.05
N PRO A 120 24.48 -4.26 12.50
CA PRO A 120 25.47 -4.06 13.55
C PRO A 120 25.08 -4.78 14.86
N SER A 121 26.09 -5.29 15.57
CA SER A 121 25.87 -6.09 16.80
C SER A 121 25.20 -5.32 17.93
N ASP A 122 25.41 -4.02 18.01
CA ASP A 122 24.83 -3.10 19.00
C ASP A 122 23.33 -2.89 18.83
N MET A 123 22.80 -3.03 17.61
CA MET A 123 21.36 -2.90 17.34
C MET A 123 20.67 -4.22 16.97
N TYR A 124 21.43 -5.33 16.80
CA TYR A 124 20.88 -6.60 16.36
C TYR A 124 19.78 -7.14 17.29
N GLY A 125 19.98 -7.04 18.61
CA GLY A 125 19.01 -7.50 19.60
C GLY A 125 17.65 -6.78 19.48
N GLU A 126 17.67 -5.47 19.35
CA GLU A 126 16.47 -4.65 19.16
C GLU A 126 15.79 -4.94 17.80
N ALA A 127 16.57 -5.06 16.73
CA ALA A 127 16.06 -5.38 15.40
C ALA A 127 15.43 -6.78 15.35
N TYR A 128 16.09 -7.78 15.91
CA TYR A 128 15.57 -9.15 15.97
C TYR A 128 14.31 -9.24 16.82
N GLY A 129 14.30 -8.65 18.01
CA GLY A 129 13.13 -8.60 18.89
C GLY A 129 11.93 -7.94 18.20
N TYR A 130 12.14 -6.78 17.58
CA TYR A 130 11.11 -6.05 16.85
C TYR A 130 10.52 -6.87 15.70
N ILE A 131 11.37 -7.35 14.78
CA ILE A 131 10.90 -8.02 13.58
C ILE A 131 10.25 -9.37 13.87
N MET A 132 10.71 -10.11 14.89
CA MET A 132 10.11 -11.39 15.26
C MET A 132 8.71 -11.22 15.83
N VAL A 133 8.44 -10.16 16.58
CA VAL A 133 7.09 -9.83 17.06
C VAL A 133 6.18 -9.48 15.88
N ILE A 134 6.65 -8.67 14.92
CA ILE A 134 5.89 -8.37 13.69
C ILE A 134 5.59 -9.65 12.90
N CYS A 135 6.57 -10.53 12.72
CA CYS A 135 6.39 -11.81 12.02
C CYS A 135 5.37 -12.71 12.72
N GLY A 136 5.43 -12.83 14.05
CA GLY A 136 4.43 -13.57 14.83
C GLY A 136 3.04 -12.95 14.76
N GLY A 137 2.97 -11.62 14.59
CA GLY A 137 1.75 -10.84 14.50
C GLY A 137 1.14 -10.72 13.09
N ILE A 138 1.68 -11.38 12.06
CA ILE A 138 1.15 -11.33 10.68
C ILE A 138 -0.34 -11.71 10.64
N VAL A 139 -0.79 -12.62 11.50
CA VAL A 139 -2.19 -13.04 11.59
C VAL A 139 -3.14 -11.87 11.94
N ALA A 140 -2.73 -10.98 12.84
CA ALA A 140 -3.51 -9.79 13.22
C ALA A 140 -3.62 -8.82 12.03
N GLN A 141 -2.52 -8.60 11.33
CA GLN A 141 -2.49 -7.80 10.10
C GLN A 141 -3.36 -8.40 8.99
N ALA A 142 -3.29 -9.73 8.80
CA ALA A 142 -4.09 -10.46 7.82
C ALA A 142 -5.59 -10.33 8.10
N LEU A 143 -6.00 -10.49 9.35
CA LEU A 143 -7.39 -10.37 9.76
C LEU A 143 -7.96 -8.99 9.41
N TYR A 144 -7.29 -7.93 9.84
CA TYR A 144 -7.72 -6.58 9.52
C TYR A 144 -7.71 -6.30 8.02
N ASN A 145 -6.60 -6.56 7.33
CA ASN A 145 -6.46 -6.25 5.90
C ASN A 145 -7.49 -6.97 5.06
N TYR A 146 -7.76 -8.26 5.35
CA TYR A 146 -8.74 -9.05 4.62
C TYR A 146 -10.17 -8.53 4.86
N LEU A 147 -10.59 -8.38 6.12
CA LEU A 147 -11.94 -7.93 6.45
C LEU A 147 -12.22 -6.50 5.98
N ALA A 148 -11.24 -5.60 6.11
CA ALA A 148 -11.32 -4.25 5.57
C ALA A 148 -11.45 -4.25 4.05
N SER A 149 -10.74 -5.16 3.35
CA SER A 149 -10.84 -5.30 1.90
C SER A 149 -12.20 -5.89 1.48
N VAL A 150 -12.76 -6.81 2.24
CA VAL A 150 -14.13 -7.34 2.03
C VAL A 150 -15.17 -6.22 2.18
N LEU A 151 -15.09 -5.41 3.25
CA LEU A 151 -16.00 -4.27 3.43
C LEU A 151 -15.89 -3.27 2.27
N ARG A 152 -14.68 -2.94 1.85
CA ARG A 152 -14.45 -2.08 0.68
C ARG A 152 -15.01 -2.71 -0.60
N ALA A 153 -14.86 -4.02 -0.80
CA ALA A 153 -15.40 -4.73 -1.95
C ALA A 153 -16.93 -4.62 -2.08
N LEU A 154 -17.62 -4.54 -0.94
CA LEU A 154 -19.08 -4.29 -0.87
C LEU A 154 -19.46 -2.80 -0.97
N GLY A 155 -18.47 -1.89 -1.00
CA GLY A 155 -18.70 -0.46 -1.14
C GLY A 155 -18.68 0.34 0.17
N ASP A 156 -18.24 -0.26 1.28
CA ASP A 156 -18.08 0.43 2.57
C ASP A 156 -16.59 0.76 2.83
N SER A 157 -16.21 2.02 2.65
CA SER A 157 -14.87 2.52 2.98
C SER A 157 -14.81 3.23 4.34
N LYS A 158 -15.98 3.56 4.94
CA LYS A 158 -16.03 4.34 6.17
C LYS A 158 -15.74 3.51 7.42
N ARG A 159 -16.33 2.30 7.51
CA ARG A 159 -16.14 1.44 8.67
C ARG A 159 -14.70 1.00 8.88
N PRO A 160 -13.98 0.52 7.85
CA PRO A 160 -12.55 0.26 7.98
C PRO A 160 -11.75 1.46 8.49
N LEU A 161 -12.09 2.69 8.06
CA LEU A 161 -11.47 3.90 8.59
C LEU A 161 -11.69 4.06 10.10
N TYR A 162 -12.94 3.93 10.57
CA TYR A 162 -13.23 4.11 12.00
C TYR A 162 -12.44 3.13 12.87
N PHE A 163 -12.36 1.86 12.45
CA PHE A 163 -11.59 0.85 13.18
C PHE A 163 -10.09 1.11 13.11
N LEU A 164 -9.60 1.61 11.99
CA LEU A 164 -8.19 1.99 11.85
C LEU A 164 -7.83 3.20 12.74
N VAL A 165 -8.70 4.20 12.84
CA VAL A 165 -8.48 5.35 13.74
C VAL A 165 -8.45 4.91 15.20
N ILE A 166 -9.38 4.04 15.61
CA ILE A 166 -9.37 3.46 16.97
C ILE A 166 -8.06 2.71 17.23
N ALA A 167 -7.63 1.89 16.25
CA ALA A 167 -6.37 1.17 16.35
C ALA A 167 -5.16 2.10 16.44
N ALA A 168 -5.12 3.16 15.65
CA ALA A 168 -4.03 4.14 15.66
C ALA A 168 -3.91 4.86 17.02
N LEU A 169 -5.02 5.28 17.60
CA LEU A 169 -5.02 5.90 18.93
C LEU A 169 -4.59 4.89 20.02
N LEU A 170 -5.09 3.67 19.95
CA LEU A 170 -4.72 2.61 20.87
C LEU A 170 -3.24 2.24 20.74
N ASN A 171 -2.70 2.17 19.52
CA ASN A 171 -1.29 1.90 19.27
C ASN A 171 -0.39 2.91 20.00
N ILE A 172 -0.66 4.22 19.86
CA ILE A 172 0.11 5.26 20.55
C ILE A 172 0.09 5.07 22.08
N VAL A 173 -1.08 4.76 22.64
CA VAL A 173 -1.21 4.50 24.09
C VAL A 173 -0.41 3.26 24.49
N LEU A 174 -0.52 2.17 23.73
CA LEU A 174 0.21 0.93 23.99
C LEU A 174 1.72 1.09 23.85
N ASP A 175 2.19 1.90 22.88
CA ASP A 175 3.60 2.23 22.74
C ASP A 175 4.15 2.87 24.02
N LEU A 176 3.46 3.88 24.53
CA LEU A 176 3.86 4.55 25.78
C LEU A 176 3.87 3.56 26.94
N VAL A 177 2.89 2.68 27.07
CA VAL A 177 2.82 1.69 28.13
C VAL A 177 3.93 0.66 27.99
N PHE A 178 4.12 0.05 26.81
CA PHE A 178 5.10 -1.03 26.64
C PHE A 178 6.54 -0.52 26.68
N ILE A 179 6.78 0.66 26.13
CA ILE A 179 8.12 1.23 26.07
C ILE A 179 8.51 1.89 27.39
N ILE A 180 7.63 2.72 27.99
CA ILE A 180 7.98 3.51 29.18
C ILE A 180 7.75 2.72 30.47
N VAL A 181 6.58 2.08 30.62
CA VAL A 181 6.21 1.39 31.84
C VAL A 181 6.87 0.01 31.91
N PHE A 182 6.72 -0.80 30.85
CA PHE A 182 7.26 -2.16 30.81
C PHE A 182 8.70 -2.24 30.30
N ARG A 183 9.25 -1.17 29.73
CA ARG A 183 10.65 -1.08 29.25
C ARG A 183 11.02 -2.19 28.25
N MET A 184 10.11 -2.49 27.32
CA MET A 184 10.25 -3.58 26.37
C MET A 184 11.12 -3.24 25.14
N GLY A 185 11.76 -2.07 25.10
CA GLY A 185 12.58 -1.66 23.95
C GLY A 185 11.79 -1.52 22.66
N ALA A 186 12.42 -1.74 21.51
CA ALA A 186 11.76 -1.70 20.19
C ALA A 186 10.68 -2.78 20.05
N ALA A 187 10.84 -3.94 20.69
CA ALA A 187 9.82 -4.99 20.70
C ALA A 187 8.48 -4.50 21.27
N GLY A 188 8.50 -3.54 22.22
CA GLY A 188 7.28 -2.91 22.75
C GLY A 188 6.44 -2.24 21.69
N ALA A 189 7.05 -1.48 20.77
CA ALA A 189 6.37 -0.87 19.64
C ALA A 189 5.77 -1.92 18.69
N ALA A 190 6.50 -3.01 18.44
CA ALA A 190 5.97 -4.11 17.62
C ALA A 190 4.74 -4.77 18.27
N TYR A 191 4.76 -5.03 19.58
CA TYR A 191 3.58 -5.55 20.31
C TYR A 191 2.40 -4.58 20.25
N ALA A 192 2.63 -3.29 20.44
CA ALA A 192 1.59 -2.28 20.35
C ALA A 192 0.93 -2.30 18.97
N THR A 193 1.73 -2.34 17.91
CA THR A 193 1.25 -2.41 16.52
C THR A 193 0.43 -3.68 16.27
N VAL A 194 0.93 -4.85 16.67
CA VAL A 194 0.24 -6.13 16.47
C VAL A 194 -1.10 -6.17 17.23
N ILE A 195 -1.13 -5.74 18.49
CA ILE A 195 -2.34 -5.72 19.30
C ILE A 195 -3.36 -4.73 18.72
N ALA A 196 -2.94 -3.52 18.35
CA ALA A 196 -3.81 -2.52 17.75
C ALA A 196 -4.44 -3.02 16.45
N GLN A 197 -3.65 -3.63 15.57
CA GLN A 197 -4.15 -4.24 14.33
C GLN A 197 -5.10 -5.42 14.59
N GLY A 198 -4.78 -6.26 15.57
CA GLY A 198 -5.65 -7.37 15.99
C GLY A 198 -7.02 -6.87 16.48
N ILE A 199 -7.05 -5.83 17.31
CA ILE A 199 -8.28 -5.21 17.79
C ILE A 199 -9.07 -4.62 16.62
N SER A 200 -8.41 -3.93 15.69
CA SER A 200 -9.05 -3.42 14.48
C SER A 200 -9.69 -4.54 13.64
N GLY A 201 -8.99 -5.65 13.48
CA GLY A 201 -9.51 -6.85 12.81
C GLY A 201 -10.73 -7.45 13.51
N ILE A 202 -10.67 -7.57 14.85
CA ILE A 202 -11.79 -8.06 15.66
C ILE A 202 -13.00 -7.11 15.55
N LEU A 203 -12.79 -5.79 15.58
CA LEU A 203 -13.87 -4.82 15.40
C LEU A 203 -14.51 -4.94 14.01
N CYS A 204 -13.71 -5.14 12.95
CA CYS A 204 -14.23 -5.42 11.61
C CYS A 204 -15.08 -6.72 11.61
N LEU A 205 -14.60 -7.78 12.23
CA LEU A 205 -15.31 -9.07 12.31
C LEU A 205 -16.65 -8.93 13.05
N LEU A 206 -16.64 -8.29 14.22
CA LEU A 206 -17.84 -8.06 15.00
C LEU A 206 -18.88 -7.19 14.26
N TYR A 207 -18.39 -6.17 13.55
CA TYR A 207 -19.25 -5.33 12.72
C TYR A 207 -19.88 -6.15 11.59
N ILE A 208 -19.12 -6.94 10.88
CA ILE A 208 -19.62 -7.81 9.80
C ILE A 208 -20.64 -8.79 10.35
N ALA A 209 -20.33 -9.46 11.46
CA ALA A 209 -21.21 -10.46 12.08
C ALA A 209 -22.55 -9.88 12.59
N LYS A 210 -22.57 -8.59 12.99
CA LYS A 210 -23.78 -7.98 13.57
C LYS A 210 -24.56 -7.08 12.61
N LYS A 211 -23.89 -6.49 11.62
CA LYS A 211 -24.46 -5.36 10.85
C LYS A 211 -24.43 -5.56 9.32
N VAL A 212 -23.85 -6.65 8.82
CA VAL A 212 -23.75 -6.89 7.38
C VAL A 212 -24.37 -8.24 6.99
N PRO A 213 -25.74 -8.32 6.87
CA PRO A 213 -26.43 -9.58 6.56
C PRO A 213 -25.94 -10.24 5.25
N ALA A 214 -25.51 -9.43 4.28
CA ALA A 214 -24.97 -9.93 3.03
C ALA A 214 -23.73 -10.83 3.21
N LEU A 215 -23.02 -10.71 4.34
CA LEU A 215 -21.83 -11.48 4.70
C LEU A 215 -22.11 -12.58 5.75
N TYR A 216 -23.35 -12.90 6.05
CA TYR A 216 -23.67 -14.07 6.87
C TYR A 216 -23.42 -15.34 6.07
N LEU A 217 -22.30 -15.99 6.38
CA LEU A 217 -21.83 -17.19 5.71
C LEU A 217 -22.49 -18.43 6.35
N HIS A 218 -23.03 -19.30 5.52
CA HIS A 218 -23.54 -20.61 5.90
C HIS A 218 -22.47 -21.69 5.64
N ARG A 219 -22.65 -22.88 6.20
CA ARG A 219 -21.71 -24.00 6.05
C ARG A 219 -21.41 -24.31 4.58
N GLU A 220 -22.40 -24.22 3.71
CA GLU A 220 -22.29 -24.45 2.26
C GLU A 220 -21.39 -23.42 1.54
N ASP A 221 -21.22 -22.22 2.11
CA ASP A 221 -20.38 -21.18 1.51
C ASP A 221 -18.88 -21.47 1.68
N TRP A 222 -18.53 -22.33 2.65
CA TRP A 222 -17.15 -22.73 2.94
C TRP A 222 -16.65 -23.88 2.05
N GLU A 223 -17.49 -24.42 1.17
CA GLU A 223 -17.04 -25.36 0.15
C GLU A 223 -16.14 -24.65 -0.86
N ILE A 224 -14.86 -25.04 -0.87
CA ILE A 224 -13.86 -24.40 -1.73
C ILE A 224 -14.07 -24.89 -3.18
N ASP A 225 -14.49 -23.96 -4.03
CA ASP A 225 -14.47 -24.15 -5.48
C ASP A 225 -13.05 -23.86 -6.02
N LYS A 226 -12.42 -24.89 -6.59
CA LYS A 226 -11.06 -24.79 -7.15
C LYS A 226 -10.93 -23.74 -8.25
N ASN A 227 -11.99 -23.55 -9.06
CA ASN A 227 -11.97 -22.53 -10.13
C ASN A 227 -12.00 -21.12 -9.53
N LEU A 228 -12.83 -20.92 -8.49
CA LEU A 228 -12.95 -19.67 -7.78
C LEU A 228 -11.64 -19.33 -7.05
N ALA A 229 -11.08 -20.30 -6.32
CA ALA A 229 -9.79 -20.15 -5.64
C ALA A 229 -8.66 -19.87 -6.64
N GLY A 230 -8.62 -20.59 -7.76
CA GLY A 230 -7.67 -20.34 -8.85
C GLY A 230 -7.79 -18.94 -9.44
N TRP A 231 -9.01 -18.42 -9.58
CA TRP A 231 -9.23 -17.06 -10.07
C TRP A 231 -8.74 -16.01 -9.06
N GLN A 232 -9.02 -16.20 -7.76
CA GLN A 232 -8.51 -15.34 -6.70
C GLN A 232 -6.98 -15.34 -6.66
N LEU A 233 -6.33 -16.50 -6.73
CA LEU A 233 -4.86 -16.61 -6.78
C LEU A 233 -4.26 -15.94 -8.03
N LYS A 234 -4.90 -16.09 -9.20
CA LYS A 234 -4.45 -15.48 -10.46
C LYS A 234 -4.45 -13.95 -10.41
N ILE A 235 -5.27 -13.34 -9.56
CA ILE A 235 -5.29 -11.89 -9.35
C ILE A 235 -4.42 -11.51 -8.14
N GLY A 236 -4.57 -12.21 -7.02
CA GLY A 236 -3.95 -11.84 -5.75
C GLY A 236 -2.44 -12.02 -5.73
N LEU A 237 -1.90 -13.12 -6.26
CA LEU A 237 -0.46 -13.35 -6.26
C LEU A 237 0.31 -12.30 -7.08
N PRO A 238 -0.09 -11.96 -8.33
CA PRO A 238 0.57 -10.89 -9.06
C PRO A 238 0.50 -9.53 -8.34
N MET A 239 -0.62 -9.21 -7.67
CA MET A 239 -0.75 -8.01 -6.87
C MET A 239 0.21 -8.01 -5.67
N ALA A 240 0.39 -9.15 -5.01
CA ALA A 240 1.33 -9.32 -3.91
C ALA A 240 2.80 -9.16 -4.38
N PHE A 241 3.18 -9.82 -5.45
CA PHE A 241 4.53 -9.72 -6.02
C PHE A 241 4.86 -8.29 -6.47
N GLN A 242 3.88 -7.50 -6.86
CA GLN A 242 4.07 -6.11 -7.21
C GLN A 242 4.64 -5.28 -6.05
N TYR A 243 4.22 -5.53 -4.80
CA TYR A 243 4.81 -4.90 -3.61
C TYR A 243 6.27 -5.31 -3.42
N SER A 244 6.58 -6.60 -3.65
CA SER A 244 7.96 -7.10 -3.60
C SER A 244 8.85 -6.45 -4.66
N ILE A 245 8.34 -6.30 -5.88
CA ILE A 245 9.02 -5.61 -6.98
C ILE A 245 9.32 -4.15 -6.60
N THR A 246 8.37 -3.45 -6.00
CA THR A 246 8.55 -2.08 -5.52
C THR A 246 9.61 -2.00 -4.43
N ALA A 247 9.62 -2.93 -3.46
CA ALA A 247 10.61 -3.01 -2.39
C ALA A 247 12.03 -3.19 -2.94
N ILE A 248 12.22 -4.10 -3.91
CA ILE A 248 13.50 -4.33 -4.57
C ILE A 248 13.99 -3.04 -5.25
N GLY A 249 13.11 -2.34 -5.97
CA GLY A 249 13.46 -1.06 -6.61
C GLY A 249 13.91 -0.01 -5.61
N THR A 250 13.29 0.07 -4.45
CA THR A 250 13.69 1.00 -3.38
C THR A 250 15.06 0.66 -2.82
N ILE A 251 15.39 -0.63 -2.64
CA ILE A 251 16.71 -1.08 -2.17
C ILE A 251 17.81 -0.67 -3.17
N VAL A 252 17.59 -0.85 -4.47
CA VAL A 252 18.57 -0.46 -5.50
C VAL A 252 18.81 1.06 -5.47
N VAL A 253 17.77 1.88 -5.41
CA VAL A 253 17.89 3.33 -5.30
C VAL A 253 18.69 3.72 -4.04
N GLN A 254 18.37 3.11 -2.89
CA GLN A 254 19.06 3.37 -1.63
C GLN A 254 20.56 3.00 -1.72
N SER A 255 20.88 1.89 -2.37
CA SER A 255 22.28 1.48 -2.58
C SER A 255 23.04 2.50 -3.44
N CYS A 256 22.41 3.04 -4.49
CA CYS A 256 23.00 4.10 -5.32
C CYS A 256 23.19 5.42 -4.54
N LEU A 257 22.25 5.75 -3.66
CA LEU A 257 22.36 6.95 -2.81
C LEU A 257 23.48 6.87 -1.79
N ASN A 258 23.70 5.67 -1.22
CA ASN A 258 24.77 5.46 -0.24
C ASN A 258 26.16 5.74 -0.82
N ILE A 259 26.36 5.56 -2.13
CA ILE A 259 27.61 5.89 -2.84
C ILE A 259 27.85 7.41 -2.85
N LEU A 260 26.77 8.23 -2.88
CA LEU A 260 26.88 9.70 -2.88
C LEU A 260 27.14 10.31 -1.50
N GLY A 261 27.13 9.49 -0.45
CA GLY A 261 27.40 9.90 0.92
C GLY A 261 26.17 10.09 1.81
N SER A 262 26.43 10.19 3.10
CA SER A 262 25.39 10.18 4.14
C SER A 262 24.43 11.38 4.08
N THR A 263 24.94 12.56 3.71
CA THR A 263 24.12 13.79 3.62
C THR A 263 23.08 13.69 2.48
N ALA A 264 23.49 13.17 1.31
CA ALA A 264 22.56 12.93 0.21
C ALA A 264 21.52 11.88 0.57
N ALA A 265 21.92 10.78 1.22
CA ALA A 265 21.02 9.74 1.68
C ALA A 265 20.01 10.26 2.73
N ALA A 266 20.46 11.09 3.68
CA ALA A 266 19.59 11.73 4.67
C ALA A 266 18.60 12.69 4.02
N GLY A 267 19.03 13.50 3.06
CA GLY A 267 18.16 14.40 2.29
C GLY A 267 17.09 13.64 1.51
N PHE A 268 17.47 12.58 0.83
CA PHE A 268 16.52 11.71 0.12
C PHE A 268 15.52 11.05 1.07
N ALA A 269 15.98 10.54 2.21
CA ALA A 269 15.11 9.90 3.20
C ALA A 269 14.07 10.88 3.79
N ALA A 270 14.50 12.10 4.15
CA ALA A 270 13.60 13.16 4.62
C ALA A 270 12.58 13.56 3.55
N ALA A 271 13.04 13.79 2.32
CA ALA A 271 12.19 14.15 1.19
C ALA A 271 11.17 13.06 0.84
N SER A 272 11.58 11.79 0.88
CA SER A 272 10.69 10.65 0.64
C SER A 272 9.57 10.55 1.68
N LYS A 273 9.83 10.88 2.95
CA LYS A 273 8.79 10.94 3.99
C LYS A 273 7.77 12.04 3.71
N ILE A 274 8.23 13.21 3.27
CA ILE A 274 7.35 14.31 2.86
C ILE A 274 6.48 13.86 1.67
N GLU A 275 7.10 13.30 0.63
CA GLU A 275 6.40 12.78 -0.55
C GLU A 275 5.33 11.74 -0.16
N GLN A 276 5.66 10.78 0.69
CA GLN A 276 4.74 9.71 1.11
C GLN A 276 3.44 10.24 1.69
N VAL A 277 3.45 11.32 2.46
CA VAL A 277 2.23 11.91 3.02
C VAL A 277 1.28 12.38 1.90
N PHE A 278 1.82 13.09 0.90
CA PHE A 278 1.01 13.63 -0.19
C PHE A 278 0.56 12.55 -1.19
N THR A 279 1.37 11.52 -1.39
CA THR A 279 1.05 10.44 -2.34
C THR A 279 0.01 9.45 -1.81
N GLN A 280 -0.34 9.47 -0.50
CA GLN A 280 -1.42 8.65 0.06
C GLN A 280 -2.77 8.87 -0.64
N ALA A 281 -3.02 10.04 -1.17
CA ALA A 281 -4.24 10.31 -1.94
C ALA A 281 -4.29 9.51 -3.25
N TYR A 282 -3.15 9.35 -3.93
CA TYR A 282 -3.08 8.54 -5.17
C TYR A 282 -3.29 7.06 -4.88
N VAL A 283 -2.73 6.56 -3.78
CA VAL A 283 -2.94 5.17 -3.31
C VAL A 283 -4.41 4.94 -2.97
N ALA A 284 -5.05 5.87 -2.25
CA ALA A 284 -6.46 5.81 -1.91
C ALA A 284 -7.36 5.83 -3.15
N LEU A 285 -7.04 6.69 -4.12
CA LEU A 285 -7.76 6.79 -5.38
C LEU A 285 -7.60 5.51 -6.22
N GLY A 286 -6.40 4.93 -6.22
CA GLY A 286 -6.13 3.63 -6.85
C GLY A 286 -6.97 2.52 -6.24
N THR A 287 -6.98 2.38 -4.90
CA THR A 287 -7.81 1.40 -4.17
C THR A 287 -9.29 1.58 -4.48
N THR A 288 -9.76 2.82 -4.56
CA THR A 288 -11.14 3.15 -4.99
C THR A 288 -11.41 2.65 -6.39
N MET A 289 -10.50 2.88 -7.33
CA MET A 289 -10.65 2.44 -8.72
C MET A 289 -10.64 0.93 -8.86
N ALA A 290 -9.86 0.20 -8.04
CA ALA A 290 -9.93 -1.27 -8.01
C ALA A 290 -11.35 -1.75 -7.67
N THR A 291 -11.95 -1.24 -6.61
CA THR A 291 -13.32 -1.60 -6.20
C THR A 291 -14.37 -1.13 -7.22
N TYR A 292 -14.26 0.12 -7.70
CA TYR A 292 -15.18 0.69 -8.68
C TYR A 292 -15.18 -0.12 -9.99
N CYS A 293 -14.00 -0.43 -10.52
CA CYS A 293 -13.87 -1.21 -11.75
C CYS A 293 -14.34 -2.65 -11.54
N ALA A 294 -14.03 -3.28 -10.40
CA ALA A 294 -14.46 -4.64 -10.09
C ALA A 294 -15.99 -4.76 -10.08
N GLN A 295 -16.70 -3.91 -9.34
CA GLN A 295 -18.16 -3.94 -9.29
C GLN A 295 -18.81 -3.64 -10.65
N ASN A 296 -18.30 -2.66 -11.40
CA ASN A 296 -18.86 -2.32 -12.72
C ASN A 296 -18.51 -3.38 -13.78
N MET A 297 -17.36 -4.06 -13.65
CA MET A 297 -16.98 -5.20 -14.49
C MET A 297 -17.94 -6.38 -14.29
N GLY A 298 -18.22 -6.73 -13.02
CA GLY A 298 -19.20 -7.76 -12.67
C GLY A 298 -20.60 -7.44 -13.19
N ALA A 299 -21.02 -6.18 -13.07
CA ALA A 299 -22.30 -5.69 -13.59
C ALA A 299 -22.36 -5.58 -15.13
N GLY A 300 -21.24 -5.77 -15.85
CA GLY A 300 -21.17 -5.60 -17.30
C GLY A 300 -21.33 -4.16 -17.78
N LYS A 301 -21.04 -3.15 -16.92
CA LYS A 301 -21.23 -1.72 -17.19
C LYS A 301 -19.94 -1.05 -17.67
N TYR A 302 -19.45 -1.43 -18.83
CA TYR A 302 -18.17 -0.96 -19.37
C TYR A 302 -18.12 0.55 -19.64
N THR A 303 -19.24 1.15 -20.06
CA THR A 303 -19.35 2.61 -20.24
C THR A 303 -19.13 3.34 -18.91
N ARG A 304 -19.60 2.76 -17.80
CA ARG A 304 -19.34 3.34 -16.47
C ARG A 304 -17.89 3.23 -16.07
N ILE A 305 -17.21 2.14 -16.41
CA ILE A 305 -15.75 1.99 -16.18
C ILE A 305 -15.01 3.13 -16.90
N ARG A 306 -15.31 3.40 -18.18
CA ARG A 306 -14.70 4.51 -18.93
C ARG A 306 -14.95 5.88 -18.29
N LYS A 307 -16.20 6.15 -17.88
CA LYS A 307 -16.55 7.38 -17.17
C LYS A 307 -15.84 7.48 -15.81
N GLY A 308 -15.70 6.37 -15.11
CA GLY A 308 -14.97 6.28 -13.84
C GLY A 308 -13.50 6.64 -13.99
N PHE A 309 -12.80 6.05 -14.95
CA PHE A 309 -11.42 6.41 -15.24
C PHE A 309 -11.27 7.89 -15.59
N LYS A 310 -12.14 8.44 -16.47
CA LYS A 310 -12.11 9.87 -16.80
C LYS A 310 -12.28 10.76 -15.57
N SER A 311 -13.26 10.44 -14.71
CA SER A 311 -13.53 11.23 -13.49
C SER A 311 -12.39 11.11 -12.48
N ALA A 312 -11.88 9.90 -12.26
CA ALA A 312 -10.78 9.65 -11.34
C ALA A 312 -9.47 10.31 -11.79
N THR A 313 -9.16 10.24 -13.09
CA THR A 313 -8.00 10.93 -13.67
C THR A 313 -8.11 12.44 -13.48
N LEU A 314 -9.28 13.03 -13.71
CA LEU A 314 -9.50 14.46 -13.46
C LEU A 314 -9.29 14.83 -11.98
N ILE A 315 -9.90 14.07 -11.05
CA ILE A 315 -9.73 14.29 -9.61
C ILE A 315 -8.25 14.17 -9.22
N GLY A 316 -7.58 13.11 -9.67
CA GLY A 316 -6.17 12.87 -9.40
C GLY A 316 -5.26 13.96 -9.98
N PHE A 317 -5.54 14.45 -11.19
CA PHE A 317 -4.77 15.52 -11.83
C PHE A 317 -4.93 16.86 -11.12
N ILE A 318 -6.15 17.21 -10.72
CA ILE A 318 -6.38 18.44 -9.92
C ILE A 318 -5.57 18.36 -8.64
N TYR A 319 -5.65 17.25 -7.91
CA TYR A 319 -4.89 17.05 -6.69
C TYR A 319 -3.38 17.07 -6.95
N ALA A 320 -2.89 16.44 -8.03
CA ALA A 320 -1.48 16.40 -8.39
C ALA A 320 -0.91 17.78 -8.72
N VAL A 321 -1.67 18.60 -9.44
CA VAL A 321 -1.25 19.99 -9.72
C VAL A 321 -1.18 20.81 -8.44
N VAL A 322 -2.21 20.75 -7.59
CA VAL A 322 -2.25 21.51 -6.33
C VAL A 322 -1.10 21.09 -5.41
N THR A 323 -0.95 19.77 -5.17
CA THR A 323 0.12 19.25 -4.29
C THR A 323 1.50 19.41 -4.91
N GLY A 324 1.63 19.28 -6.23
CA GLY A 324 2.87 19.51 -6.96
C GLY A 324 3.36 20.96 -6.79
N VAL A 325 2.48 21.94 -6.94
CA VAL A 325 2.80 23.36 -6.70
C VAL A 325 3.20 23.59 -5.23
N ILE A 326 2.43 23.05 -4.29
CA ILE A 326 2.75 23.20 -2.85
C ILE A 326 4.13 22.63 -2.54
N ILE A 327 4.42 21.41 -2.98
CA ILE A 327 5.69 20.73 -2.72
C ILE A 327 6.84 21.45 -3.42
N PHE A 328 6.64 21.90 -4.65
CA PHE A 328 7.69 22.59 -5.42
C PHE A 328 8.18 23.87 -4.72
N PHE A 329 7.27 24.66 -4.15
CA PHE A 329 7.63 25.95 -3.52
C PHE A 329 7.84 25.88 -2.01
N VAL A 330 7.10 25.01 -1.32
CA VAL A 330 7.05 24.98 0.15
C VAL A 330 7.69 23.71 0.73
N GLY A 331 7.82 22.65 -0.06
CA GLY A 331 8.23 21.33 0.41
C GLY A 331 9.55 21.30 1.16
N LYS A 332 10.56 22.06 0.71
CA LYS A 332 11.87 22.14 1.38
C LYS A 332 11.79 22.62 2.84
N TYR A 333 10.86 23.51 3.16
CA TYR A 333 10.71 24.01 4.52
C TYR A 333 10.15 22.97 5.48
N MET A 334 9.49 21.93 4.95
CA MET A 334 9.03 20.80 5.77
C MET A 334 10.19 19.94 6.29
N THR A 335 11.40 20.10 5.77
CA THR A 335 12.62 19.42 6.27
C THR A 335 12.82 19.63 7.77
N ILE A 336 12.45 20.81 8.30
CA ILE A 336 12.59 21.15 9.71
C ILE A 336 11.84 20.17 10.64
N PHE A 337 10.77 19.54 10.16
CA PHE A 337 10.02 18.55 10.93
C PHE A 337 10.71 17.17 11.02
N PHE A 338 11.70 16.91 10.15
CA PHE A 338 12.31 15.59 9.99
C PHE A 338 13.80 15.56 10.33
N VAL A 339 14.47 16.72 10.37
CA VAL A 339 15.92 16.83 10.53
C VAL A 339 16.24 17.88 11.59
N SER A 340 17.11 17.50 12.55
CA SER A 340 17.52 18.38 13.66
C SER A 340 18.93 18.94 13.49
N GLU A 341 19.81 18.26 12.72
CA GLU A 341 21.21 18.63 12.52
C GLU A 341 21.49 18.88 11.04
N ASN A 342 22.43 19.79 10.73
CA ASN A 342 22.83 20.12 9.36
C ASN A 342 21.68 20.48 8.42
N VAL A 343 20.61 21.08 8.96
CA VAL A 343 19.34 21.32 8.27
C VAL A 343 19.54 22.03 6.93
N ASN A 344 20.42 23.03 6.85
CA ASN A 344 20.63 23.80 5.62
C ASN A 344 21.22 22.95 4.48
N GLN A 345 22.20 22.09 4.78
CA GLN A 345 22.81 21.21 3.78
C GLN A 345 21.85 20.13 3.32
N ILE A 346 21.11 19.53 4.26
CA ILE A 346 20.09 18.51 3.96
C ILE A 346 18.93 19.10 3.16
N MET A 347 18.54 20.34 3.47
CA MET A 347 17.47 21.06 2.77
C MET A 347 17.74 21.24 1.26
N GLU A 348 19.01 21.41 0.85
CA GLU A 348 19.37 21.51 -0.56
C GLU A 348 19.05 20.18 -1.30
N TYR A 349 19.43 19.04 -0.71
CA TYR A 349 19.12 17.73 -1.28
C TYR A 349 17.60 17.46 -1.30
N VAL A 350 16.89 17.87 -0.25
CA VAL A 350 15.43 17.77 -0.18
C VAL A 350 14.78 18.63 -1.26
N ASP A 351 15.24 19.85 -1.48
CA ASP A 351 14.71 20.75 -2.53
C ASP A 351 14.86 20.15 -3.91
N ILE A 352 16.05 19.61 -4.24
CA ILE A 352 16.30 18.94 -5.53
C ILE A 352 15.34 17.77 -5.73
N TYR A 353 15.22 16.88 -4.73
CA TYR A 353 14.34 15.72 -4.82
C TYR A 353 12.88 16.12 -5.00
N LEU A 354 12.37 16.99 -4.13
CA LEU A 354 10.95 17.37 -4.15
C LEU A 354 10.57 18.11 -5.43
N ARG A 355 11.46 18.92 -6.01
CA ARG A 355 11.24 19.52 -7.34
C ARG A 355 11.18 18.48 -8.45
N CYS A 356 12.09 17.50 -8.47
CA CYS A 356 12.08 16.43 -9.46
C CYS A 356 10.79 15.62 -9.41
N VAL A 357 10.32 15.29 -8.20
CA VAL A 357 9.15 14.42 -8.00
C VAL A 357 7.83 15.16 -8.22
N SER A 358 7.73 16.41 -7.76
CA SER A 358 6.48 17.20 -7.83
C SER A 358 6.00 17.41 -9.27
N VAL A 359 6.88 17.65 -10.22
CA VAL A 359 6.53 17.78 -11.65
C VAL A 359 6.07 16.45 -12.27
N SER A 360 6.34 15.34 -11.59
CA SER A 360 6.05 13.98 -12.07
C SER A 360 4.85 13.33 -11.37
N PHE A 361 4.08 14.08 -10.59
CA PHE A 361 2.88 13.57 -9.93
C PHE A 361 1.76 13.18 -10.93
N LEU A 362 1.69 13.81 -12.09
CA LEU A 362 0.73 13.42 -13.14
C LEU A 362 0.95 11.97 -13.63
N PRO A 363 2.16 11.56 -14.05
CA PRO A 363 2.47 10.15 -14.33
C PRO A 363 2.17 9.22 -13.15
N LEU A 364 2.48 9.63 -11.92
CA LEU A 364 2.23 8.84 -10.71
C LEU A 364 0.72 8.58 -10.49
N VAL A 365 -0.13 9.57 -10.76
CA VAL A 365 -1.60 9.40 -10.75
C VAL A 365 -2.00 8.33 -11.75
N ILE A 366 -1.50 8.40 -12.99
CA ILE A 366 -1.81 7.41 -14.02
C ILE A 366 -1.40 6.01 -13.57
N VAL A 367 -0.19 5.85 -13.05
CA VAL A 367 0.30 4.56 -12.54
C VAL A 367 -0.64 4.00 -11.48
N ASN A 368 -0.97 4.76 -10.45
CA ASN A 368 -1.83 4.27 -9.37
C ASN A 368 -3.26 3.96 -9.85
N LEU A 369 -3.85 4.85 -10.64
CA LEU A 369 -5.22 4.69 -11.12
C LEU A 369 -5.40 3.50 -12.07
N TYR A 370 -4.57 3.47 -13.12
CA TYR A 370 -4.73 2.49 -14.19
C TYR A 370 -4.28 1.10 -13.75
N ARG A 371 -3.21 1.01 -12.96
CA ARG A 371 -2.77 -0.24 -12.35
C ARG A 371 -3.88 -0.89 -11.54
N ASN A 372 -4.38 -0.20 -10.53
CA ASN A 372 -5.43 -0.71 -9.65
C ASN A 372 -6.76 -0.91 -10.39
N GLY A 373 -7.12 -0.02 -11.30
CA GLY A 373 -8.33 -0.16 -12.11
C GLY A 373 -8.31 -1.40 -13.00
N ILE A 374 -7.19 -1.69 -13.67
CA ILE A 374 -7.00 -2.90 -14.49
C ILE A 374 -7.03 -4.15 -13.61
N GLN A 375 -6.38 -4.13 -12.44
CA GLN A 375 -6.48 -5.20 -11.45
C GLN A 375 -7.92 -5.44 -11.02
N GLY A 376 -8.68 -4.37 -10.75
CA GLY A 376 -10.11 -4.44 -10.44
C GLY A 376 -10.96 -5.05 -11.56
N MET A 377 -10.56 -4.88 -12.82
CA MET A 377 -11.20 -5.56 -13.94
C MET A 377 -10.88 -7.06 -14.02
N GLY A 378 -10.02 -7.59 -13.15
CA GLY A 378 -9.66 -9.00 -13.07
C GLY A 378 -8.35 -9.38 -13.78
N TYR A 379 -7.58 -8.40 -14.24
CA TYR A 379 -6.28 -8.64 -14.89
C TYR A 379 -5.14 -8.42 -13.90
N GLY A 380 -4.66 -9.48 -13.24
CA GLY A 380 -3.57 -9.39 -12.27
C GLY A 380 -2.18 -9.30 -12.93
N LEU A 381 -1.92 -10.14 -13.92
CA LEU A 381 -0.60 -10.27 -14.56
C LEU A 381 -0.19 -9.04 -15.38
N LEU A 382 -1.11 -8.46 -16.15
CA LEU A 382 -0.79 -7.32 -17.01
C LEU A 382 -0.22 -6.12 -16.23
N PRO A 383 -0.84 -5.62 -15.14
CA PRO A 383 -0.26 -4.54 -14.36
C PRO A 383 1.06 -4.90 -13.67
N MET A 384 1.28 -6.18 -13.38
CA MET A 384 2.55 -6.66 -12.82
C MET A 384 3.70 -6.46 -13.83
N THR A 385 3.46 -6.69 -15.13
CA THR A 385 4.50 -6.44 -16.16
C THR A 385 4.91 -4.97 -16.23
N ALA A 386 3.95 -4.03 -16.05
CA ALA A 386 4.27 -2.61 -15.93
C ALA A 386 5.07 -2.31 -14.64
N GLY A 387 4.84 -3.04 -13.55
CA GLY A 387 5.67 -2.97 -12.34
C GLY A 387 7.10 -3.44 -12.57
N ILE A 388 7.30 -4.50 -13.35
CA ILE A 388 8.64 -4.97 -13.73
C ILE A 388 9.35 -3.91 -14.59
N ALA A 389 8.66 -3.31 -15.57
CA ALA A 389 9.22 -2.24 -16.36
C ALA A 389 9.58 -1.01 -15.52
N GLU A 390 8.77 -0.69 -14.50
CA GLU A 390 9.07 0.34 -13.51
C GLU A 390 10.34 0.02 -12.71
N LEU A 391 10.50 -1.22 -12.24
CA LEU A 391 11.69 -1.68 -11.54
C LEU A 391 12.93 -1.54 -12.41
N VAL A 392 12.90 -2.05 -13.64
CA VAL A 392 14.01 -1.99 -14.58
C VAL A 392 14.38 -0.54 -14.92
N GLY A 393 13.39 0.29 -15.22
CA GLY A 393 13.59 1.71 -15.51
C GLY A 393 14.21 2.47 -14.34
N ARG A 394 13.66 2.29 -13.14
CA ARG A 394 14.13 2.93 -11.92
C ARG A 394 15.55 2.49 -11.55
N SER A 395 15.78 1.17 -11.54
CA SER A 395 17.10 0.61 -11.21
C SER A 395 18.16 1.00 -12.23
N GLY A 396 17.86 0.90 -13.53
CA GLY A 396 18.79 1.27 -14.58
C GLY A 396 19.15 2.75 -14.55
N ALA A 397 18.16 3.63 -14.42
CA ALA A 397 18.40 5.07 -14.32
C ALA A 397 19.21 5.44 -13.06
N SER A 398 18.93 4.81 -11.91
CA SER A 398 19.67 5.05 -10.67
C SER A 398 21.12 4.58 -10.76
N LEU A 399 21.37 3.41 -11.36
CA LEU A 399 22.73 2.89 -11.55
C LEU A 399 23.56 3.78 -12.48
N ILE A 400 22.97 4.22 -13.61
CA ILE A 400 23.61 5.15 -14.54
C ILE A 400 23.91 6.47 -13.84
N ALA A 401 22.93 7.05 -13.14
CA ALA A 401 23.11 8.32 -12.43
C ALA A 401 24.16 8.24 -11.33
N SER A 402 24.23 7.12 -10.61
CA SER A 402 25.22 6.84 -9.58
C SER A 402 26.63 6.77 -10.17
N HIS A 403 26.80 6.15 -11.36
CA HIS A 403 28.08 6.09 -12.05
C HIS A 403 28.64 7.49 -12.40
N PHE A 404 27.75 8.43 -12.72
CA PHE A 404 28.13 9.83 -12.98
C PHE A 404 28.13 10.70 -11.72
N GLY A 405 27.90 10.15 -10.52
CA GLY A 405 27.86 10.91 -9.27
C GLY A 405 26.70 11.91 -9.19
N SER A 406 25.63 11.72 -9.95
CA SER A 406 24.53 12.68 -10.08
C SER A 406 23.37 12.39 -9.12
N TYR A 407 23.25 13.16 -8.04
CA TYR A 407 22.11 13.08 -7.13
C TYR A 407 20.78 13.39 -7.85
N MET A 408 20.75 14.45 -8.67
CA MET A 408 19.56 14.80 -9.45
C MET A 408 19.14 13.67 -10.39
N GLY A 409 20.10 12.96 -11.00
CA GLY A 409 19.82 11.81 -11.85
C GLY A 409 19.14 10.67 -11.09
N ILE A 410 19.58 10.39 -9.85
CA ILE A 410 18.92 9.40 -8.97
C ILE A 410 17.49 9.87 -8.59
N CYS A 411 17.31 11.15 -8.30
CA CYS A 411 15.98 11.71 -8.01
C CYS A 411 15.02 11.58 -9.20
N LEU A 412 15.51 11.68 -10.44
CA LEU A 412 14.71 11.53 -11.65
C LEU A 412 14.41 10.08 -12.05
N ALA A 413 15.07 9.09 -11.43
CA ALA A 413 14.87 7.68 -11.76
C ALA A 413 13.43 7.20 -11.49
N SER A 414 12.81 7.57 -10.37
CA SER A 414 11.41 7.27 -10.08
C SER A 414 10.45 7.99 -11.05
N PRO A 415 10.56 9.31 -11.28
CA PRO A 415 9.81 10.01 -12.33
C PRO A 415 9.84 9.33 -13.71
N ALA A 416 11.03 8.99 -14.18
CA ALA A 416 11.20 8.31 -15.48
C ALA A 416 10.50 6.94 -15.51
N ALA A 417 10.63 6.17 -14.44
CA ALA A 417 9.96 4.88 -14.29
C ALA A 417 8.42 5.02 -14.28
N TRP A 418 7.87 6.06 -13.64
CA TRP A 418 6.42 6.33 -13.66
C TRP A 418 5.90 6.70 -15.03
N VAL A 419 6.65 7.46 -15.81
CA VAL A 419 6.30 7.76 -17.21
C VAL A 419 6.25 6.47 -18.03
N LEU A 420 7.26 5.62 -17.93
CA LEU A 420 7.32 4.34 -18.62
C LEU A 420 6.16 3.42 -18.22
N ALA A 421 5.98 3.18 -16.93
CA ALA A 421 4.91 2.32 -16.41
C ALA A 421 3.52 2.89 -16.73
N GLY A 422 3.33 4.21 -16.58
CA GLY A 422 2.09 4.89 -16.89
C GLY A 422 1.69 4.74 -18.36
N THR A 423 2.66 4.90 -19.28
CA THR A 423 2.44 4.70 -20.72
C THR A 423 2.02 3.27 -21.04
N LEU A 424 2.71 2.26 -20.46
CA LEU A 424 2.35 0.86 -20.64
C LEU A 424 0.94 0.56 -20.10
N LEU A 425 0.60 1.08 -18.93
CA LEU A 425 -0.73 0.89 -18.32
C LEU A 425 -1.84 1.55 -19.15
N LEU A 426 -1.60 2.70 -19.75
CA LEU A 426 -2.55 3.33 -20.67
C LEU A 426 -2.78 2.47 -21.92
N ILE A 427 -1.71 1.96 -22.52
CA ILE A 427 -1.82 1.06 -23.68
C ILE A 427 -2.65 -0.18 -23.32
N MET A 428 -2.32 -0.83 -22.19
CA MET A 428 -3.07 -1.99 -21.69
C MET A 428 -4.56 -1.66 -21.48
N TYR A 429 -4.85 -0.53 -20.86
CA TYR A 429 -6.23 -0.10 -20.64
C TYR A 429 -7.00 0.08 -21.95
N PHE A 430 -6.43 0.76 -22.93
CA PHE A 430 -7.09 0.97 -24.22
C PHE A 430 -7.32 -0.35 -24.96
N GLU A 431 -6.37 -1.26 -24.95
CA GLU A 431 -6.53 -2.60 -25.55
C GLU A 431 -7.61 -3.43 -24.83
N ILE A 432 -7.62 -3.45 -23.51
CA ILE A 432 -8.65 -4.16 -22.73
C ILE A 432 -10.04 -3.59 -23.01
N MET A 433 -10.15 -2.29 -23.14
CA MET A 433 -11.45 -1.61 -23.35
C MET A 433 -11.91 -1.57 -24.81
N LYS A 434 -11.04 -1.91 -25.76
CA LYS A 434 -11.36 -1.96 -27.18
C LYS A 434 -12.52 -2.93 -27.45
N GLY A 435 -13.55 -2.45 -28.14
CA GLY A 435 -14.70 -3.28 -28.51
C GLY A 435 -15.64 -3.69 -27.38
N LYS A 436 -15.34 -3.38 -26.10
CA LYS A 436 -16.23 -3.69 -24.98
C LYS A 436 -17.45 -2.76 -24.98
N LYS A 437 -18.65 -3.36 -25.03
CA LYS A 437 -19.96 -2.66 -24.94
C LYS A 437 -20.72 -3.17 -23.71
N ASP A 438 -21.58 -2.31 -23.16
CA ASP A 438 -22.43 -2.68 -22.03
C ASP A 438 -23.36 -3.86 -22.38
N ARG A 439 -23.57 -4.77 -21.43
CA ARG A 439 -24.42 -5.95 -21.66
C ARG A 439 -25.85 -5.59 -22.06
N ASN A 440 -26.38 -4.52 -21.47
CA ASN A 440 -27.77 -4.06 -21.75
C ASN A 440 -27.96 -3.40 -23.12
N LEU A 441 -26.86 -3.08 -23.83
CA LEU A 441 -26.95 -2.54 -25.20
C LEU A 441 -26.97 -3.64 -26.28
N LYS A 442 -26.71 -4.91 -25.91
CA LYS A 442 -26.81 -6.05 -26.84
C LYS A 442 -28.24 -6.59 -26.98
N ASN A 443 -29.13 -6.22 -26.07
CA ASN A 443 -30.54 -6.66 -26.03
C ASN A 443 -31.52 -5.55 -26.51
N ARG A 444 -31.02 -4.48 -27.09
CA ARG A 444 -31.74 -3.47 -27.86
C ARG A 444 -31.27 -3.54 -29.32
#